data_de2cf1edd4ccf4eebfee2ea54668e5cd
#
_entry.id   de2cf1edd4ccf4eebfee2ea54668e5cd
#
_cell.length_a   1.000
_cell.length_b   1.000
_cell.length_c   1.000
_cell.angle_alpha   90.00
_cell.angle_beta   90.00
_cell.angle_gamma   90.00
#
_symmetry.space_group_name_H-M   'P 1'
#
loop_
_entity.id
_entity.type
_entity.pdbx_description
1 polymer ?
#
loop_
_entity_poly.entity_id
_entity_poly.type
_entity_poly.pdbx_seq_one_letter_code
_entity_poly.pdbx_strand_id
1 'polypeptide(L)'
;MSSMLEYKGYHATVEYDAEDDIFVGEVFGIADSLNFHGTSVEELKAMFRQSIDNYLELCKQIGKNPEKEFRGSFNVRISPELHRKAALEAEKQKITLNQYVLKAIEKS
;
A
#
# COMPACT_ATOMS: atom_id res chain seq x y z
N MET A 1 14.83 -1.78 -8.76
CA MET A 1 15.27 -2.44 -7.53
C MET A 1 14.50 -1.89 -6.34
N SER A 2 13.89 -2.74 -5.58
CA SER A 2 13.07 -2.32 -4.45
C SER A 2 13.92 -2.11 -3.21
N SER A 3 13.75 -0.98 -2.53
CA SER A 3 14.41 -0.67 -1.27
C SER A 3 13.40 -0.67 -0.13
N MET A 4 12.45 -1.58 -0.17
CA MET A 4 11.39 -1.66 0.83
C MET A 4 11.78 -2.65 1.93
N LEU A 5 11.44 -2.27 3.17
CA LEU A 5 11.52 -3.19 4.29
C LEU A 5 10.31 -4.10 4.28
N GLU A 6 10.46 -5.32 4.80
CA GLU A 6 9.36 -6.28 4.86
C GLU A 6 9.33 -6.97 6.23
N TYR A 7 8.14 -7.14 6.78
CA TYR A 7 7.93 -7.86 8.02
C TYR A 7 6.48 -8.32 8.13
N LYS A 8 6.27 -9.63 8.35
CA LYS A 8 4.93 -10.24 8.49
C LYS A 8 3.98 -9.89 7.34
N GLY A 9 4.51 -9.79 6.13
CA GLY A 9 3.72 -9.47 4.94
C GLY A 9 3.48 -7.99 4.72
N TYR A 10 3.98 -7.13 5.59
CA TYR A 10 3.89 -5.68 5.45
C TYR A 10 5.21 -5.12 4.92
N HIS A 11 5.09 -4.13 4.04
CA HIS A 11 6.24 -3.45 3.45
C HIS A 11 6.26 -1.99 3.89
N ALA A 12 7.43 -1.40 3.93
CA ALA A 12 7.58 0.01 4.27
C ALA A 12 8.55 0.69 3.32
N THR A 13 8.22 1.93 2.96
CA THR A 13 9.12 2.81 2.23
C THR A 13 9.96 3.59 3.23
N VAL A 14 11.17 3.97 2.82
CA VAL A 14 12.11 4.68 3.69
C VAL A 14 12.64 5.91 2.97
N GLU A 15 12.68 7.04 3.68
CA GLU A 15 13.28 8.26 3.19
C GLU A 15 14.26 8.79 4.21
N TYR A 16 15.30 9.45 3.74
CA TYR A 16 16.26 10.14 4.59
C TYR A 16 15.81 11.59 4.78
N ASP A 17 15.69 12.02 6.03
CA ASP A 17 15.37 13.39 6.38
C ASP A 17 16.68 14.12 6.75
N ALA A 18 17.13 14.98 5.86
CA ALA A 18 18.40 15.69 6.03
C ALA A 18 18.32 16.79 7.10
N GLU A 19 17.14 17.32 7.38
CA GLU A 19 16.98 18.36 8.42
C GLU A 19 17.21 17.80 9.81
N ASP A 20 16.60 16.65 10.08
CA ASP A 20 16.70 16.00 11.38
C ASP A 20 17.75 14.89 11.41
N ASP A 21 18.37 14.61 10.26
CA ASP A 21 19.41 13.59 10.12
C ASP A 21 18.94 12.22 10.61
N ILE A 22 17.75 11.85 10.21
CA ILE A 22 17.13 10.57 10.54
C ILE A 22 16.56 9.90 9.29
N PHE A 23 16.33 8.60 9.41
CA PHE A 23 15.54 7.87 8.42
C PHE A 23 14.09 7.83 8.88
N VAL A 24 13.17 8.05 7.97
CA VAL A 24 11.72 7.99 8.24
C VAL A 24 11.13 6.90 7.37
N GLY A 25 10.35 6.01 7.98
CA GLY A 25 9.66 4.96 7.27
C GLY A 25 8.16 5.09 7.38
N GLU A 26 7.48 4.58 6.36
CA GLU A 26 6.02 4.56 6.32
C GLU A 26 5.55 3.21 5.81
N VAL A 27 4.61 2.60 6.52
CA VAL A 27 4.05 1.31 6.11
C VAL A 27 3.17 1.51 4.89
N PHE A 28 3.42 0.70 3.88
CA PHE A 28 2.86 0.82 2.55
C PHE A 28 1.56 0.02 2.43
N GLY A 29 0.57 0.59 1.74
CA GLY A 29 -0.60 -0.17 1.33
C GLY A 29 -1.71 -0.35 2.34
N ILE A 30 -1.65 0.33 3.50
CA ILE A 30 -2.74 0.31 4.47
C ILE A 30 -3.29 1.73 4.65
N ALA A 31 -4.55 1.83 5.07
CA ALA A 31 -5.21 3.12 5.25
C ALA A 31 -4.73 3.85 6.49
N ASP A 32 -4.44 3.11 7.55
CA ASP A 32 -3.90 3.69 8.78
C ASP A 32 -2.45 4.12 8.55
N SER A 33 -2.12 5.34 8.97
CA SER A 33 -0.75 5.84 8.88
C SER A 33 0.10 5.22 9.99
N LEU A 34 1.02 4.36 9.60
CA LEU A 34 2.02 3.81 10.51
C LEU A 34 3.37 4.33 10.08
N ASN A 35 3.95 5.20 10.89
CA ASN A 35 5.25 5.79 10.64
C ASN A 35 6.23 5.37 11.73
N PHE A 36 7.49 5.31 11.37
CA PHE A 36 8.56 4.99 12.29
C PHE A 36 9.83 5.73 11.85
N HIS A 37 10.80 5.83 12.72
CA HIS A 37 12.04 6.52 12.40
C HIS A 37 13.20 5.89 13.16
N GLY A 38 14.42 6.20 12.72
CA GLY A 38 15.62 5.74 13.35
C GLY A 38 16.83 6.51 12.85
N THR A 39 17.89 6.52 13.65
CA THR A 39 19.14 7.20 13.31
C THR A 39 20.14 6.25 12.65
N SER A 40 19.83 4.96 12.63
CA SER A 40 20.64 3.95 11.95
C SER A 40 19.72 2.96 11.23
N VAL A 41 20.29 2.18 10.34
CA VAL A 41 19.52 1.15 9.63
C VAL A 41 18.98 0.11 10.59
N GLU A 42 19.80 -0.30 11.57
CA GLU A 42 19.37 -1.28 12.56
C GLU A 42 18.22 -0.77 13.43
N GLU A 43 18.31 0.46 13.89
CA GLU A 43 17.25 1.09 14.66
C GLU A 43 15.99 1.23 13.84
N LEU A 44 16.11 1.66 12.58
CA LEU A 44 14.97 1.81 11.68
C LEU A 44 14.23 0.48 11.50
N LYS A 45 14.96 -0.61 11.28
CA LYS A 45 14.37 -1.94 11.15
C LYS A 45 13.69 -2.40 12.42
N ALA A 46 14.29 -2.14 13.57
CA ALA A 46 13.71 -2.48 14.86
C ALA A 46 12.41 -1.71 15.10
N MET A 47 12.40 -0.42 14.78
CA MET A 47 11.22 0.41 14.92
C MET A 47 10.11 0.00 13.96
N PHE A 48 10.47 -0.42 12.76
CA PHE A 48 9.51 -0.95 11.80
C PHE A 48 8.82 -2.21 12.37
N ARG A 49 9.59 -3.17 12.81
CA ARG A 49 9.04 -4.41 13.39
C ARG A 49 8.15 -4.12 14.60
N GLN A 50 8.60 -3.24 15.48
CA GLN A 50 7.84 -2.84 16.66
C GLN A 50 6.52 -2.18 16.26
N SER A 51 6.54 -1.32 15.26
CA SER A 51 5.36 -0.62 14.74
C SER A 51 4.31 -1.62 14.23
N ILE A 52 4.74 -2.63 13.47
CA ILE A 52 3.83 -3.67 12.98
C ILE A 52 3.29 -4.51 14.14
N ASP A 53 4.14 -4.95 15.05
CA ASP A 53 3.72 -5.77 16.19
C ASP A 53 2.72 -5.01 17.08
N ASN A 54 2.98 -3.73 17.33
CA ASN A 54 2.07 -2.88 18.10
C ASN A 54 0.72 -2.71 17.39
N TYR A 55 0.75 -2.53 16.09
CA TYR A 55 -0.48 -2.41 15.30
C TYR A 55 -1.32 -3.69 15.39
N LEU A 56 -0.69 -4.85 15.22
CA LEU A 56 -1.38 -6.13 15.27
C LEU A 56 -1.94 -6.40 16.67
N GLU A 57 -1.19 -6.05 17.71
CA GLU A 57 -1.65 -6.21 19.10
C GLU A 57 -2.83 -5.29 19.41
N LEU A 58 -2.76 -4.03 18.95
CA LEU A 58 -3.86 -3.10 19.13
C LEU A 58 -5.13 -3.60 18.45
N CYS A 59 -5.02 -4.08 17.22
CA CYS A 59 -6.16 -4.64 16.49
C CYS A 59 -6.80 -5.80 17.26
N LYS A 60 -5.96 -6.65 17.83
CA LYS A 60 -6.43 -7.78 18.65
C LYS A 60 -7.19 -7.30 19.88
N GLN A 61 -6.67 -6.29 20.58
CA GLN A 61 -7.28 -5.74 21.78
C GLN A 61 -8.66 -5.12 21.53
N ILE A 62 -8.81 -4.41 20.41
CA ILE A 62 -10.07 -3.74 20.09
C ILE A 62 -11.01 -4.59 19.23
N GLY A 63 -10.62 -5.82 18.90
CA GLY A 63 -11.46 -6.73 18.10
C GLY A 63 -11.56 -6.35 16.64
N LYS A 64 -10.61 -5.57 16.12
CA LYS A 64 -10.55 -5.18 14.71
C LYS A 64 -9.63 -6.13 13.94
N ASN A 65 -10.06 -6.54 12.75
CA ASN A 65 -9.18 -7.28 11.87
C ASN A 65 -8.09 -6.35 11.33
N PRO A 66 -6.80 -6.74 11.43
CA PRO A 66 -5.75 -5.90 10.89
C PRO A 66 -5.89 -5.76 9.38
N GLU A 67 -5.57 -4.57 8.87
CA GLU A 67 -5.56 -4.35 7.45
C GLU A 67 -4.39 -5.12 6.83
N LYS A 68 -4.66 -5.69 5.68
CA LYS A 68 -3.61 -6.32 4.87
C LYS A 68 -3.16 -5.30 3.83
N GLU A 69 -1.91 -5.41 3.45
CA GLU A 69 -1.38 -4.62 2.37
C GLU A 69 -2.21 -4.90 1.12
N PHE A 70 -2.88 -3.90 0.62
CA PHE A 70 -3.76 -3.95 -0.55
C PHE A 70 -4.94 -4.91 -0.44
N ARG A 71 -6.11 -4.34 -0.45
CA ARG A 71 -7.36 -5.09 -0.57
C ARG A 71 -7.56 -5.50 -2.03
N GLY A 72 -8.46 -6.44 -2.26
CA GLY A 72 -8.81 -6.89 -3.62
C GLY A 72 -9.62 -5.88 -4.43
N SER A 73 -9.77 -4.65 -3.95
CA SER A 73 -10.50 -3.60 -4.68
C SER A 73 -9.89 -2.24 -4.43
N PHE A 74 -10.00 -1.37 -5.41
CA PHE A 74 -9.60 0.04 -5.29
C PHE A 74 -10.42 0.88 -6.25
N ASN A 75 -10.50 2.19 -5.98
CA ASN A 75 -11.22 3.13 -6.81
C ASN A 75 -10.24 3.96 -7.63
N VAL A 76 -10.59 4.17 -8.90
CA VAL A 76 -9.78 4.97 -9.81
C VAL A 76 -10.60 6.15 -10.29
N ARG A 77 -10.02 7.36 -10.21
CA ARG A 77 -10.63 8.54 -10.81
C ARG A 77 -9.97 8.80 -12.15
N ILE A 78 -10.78 8.79 -13.18
CA ILE A 78 -10.34 9.06 -14.56
C ILE A 78 -11.24 10.11 -15.16
N SER A 79 -10.78 10.71 -16.26
CA SER A 79 -11.61 11.69 -16.97
C SER A 79 -12.86 11.01 -17.55
N PRO A 80 -13.96 11.75 -17.74
CA PRO A 80 -15.14 11.20 -18.39
C PRO A 80 -14.82 10.59 -19.76
N GLU A 81 -13.89 11.17 -20.49
CA GLU A 81 -13.48 10.68 -21.80
C GLU A 81 -12.82 9.31 -21.72
N LEU A 82 -11.92 9.11 -20.76
CA LEU A 82 -11.27 7.82 -20.54
C LEU A 82 -12.26 6.78 -20.04
N HIS A 83 -13.17 7.18 -19.15
CA HIS A 83 -14.23 6.30 -18.67
C HIS A 83 -15.09 5.80 -19.82
N ARG A 84 -15.52 6.72 -20.68
CA ARG A 84 -16.32 6.39 -21.85
C ARG A 84 -15.57 5.45 -22.80
N LYS A 85 -14.31 5.74 -23.06
CA LYS A 85 -13.47 4.90 -23.92
C LYS A 85 -13.36 3.48 -23.37
N ALA A 86 -13.06 3.35 -22.10
CA ALA A 86 -12.95 2.04 -21.45
C ALA A 86 -14.27 1.28 -21.48
N ALA A 87 -15.39 1.97 -21.23
CA ALA A 87 -16.71 1.35 -21.27
C ALA A 87 -17.07 0.85 -22.67
N LEU A 88 -16.74 1.64 -23.70
CA LEU A 88 -16.98 1.23 -25.09
C LEU A 88 -16.14 0.02 -25.48
N GLU A 89 -14.89 -0.02 -25.08
CA GLU A 89 -14.03 -1.16 -25.36
C GLU A 89 -14.50 -2.42 -24.62
N ALA A 90 -14.95 -2.28 -23.39
CA ALA A 90 -15.52 -3.40 -22.63
C ALA A 90 -16.76 -3.95 -23.35
N GLU A 91 -17.63 -3.06 -23.81
CA GLU A 91 -18.85 -3.45 -24.54
C GLU A 91 -18.51 -4.19 -25.84
N LYS A 92 -17.51 -3.73 -26.59
CA LYS A 92 -17.07 -4.39 -27.81
C LYS A 92 -16.56 -5.81 -27.53
N GLN A 93 -15.94 -6.02 -26.40
CA GLN A 93 -15.42 -7.32 -25.98
C GLN A 93 -16.47 -8.17 -25.25
N LYS A 94 -17.65 -7.61 -25.01
CA LYS A 94 -18.74 -8.26 -24.27
C LYS A 94 -18.33 -8.70 -22.87
N ILE A 95 -17.56 -7.85 -22.19
CA ILE A 95 -17.16 -8.05 -20.81
C ILE A 95 -17.56 -6.82 -19.99
N THR A 96 -17.52 -6.97 -18.67
CA THR A 96 -17.81 -5.84 -17.79
C THR A 96 -16.64 -4.85 -17.80
N LEU A 97 -16.91 -3.61 -17.39
CA LEU A 97 -15.85 -2.61 -17.25
C LEU A 97 -14.78 -3.07 -16.25
N ASN A 98 -15.19 -3.69 -15.14
CA ASN A 98 -14.25 -4.23 -14.16
C ASN A 98 -13.35 -5.31 -14.79
N GLN A 99 -13.92 -6.20 -15.60
CA GLN A 99 -13.14 -7.22 -16.29
C GLN A 99 -12.17 -6.61 -17.30
N TYR A 100 -12.58 -5.55 -17.96
CA TYR A 100 -11.72 -4.83 -18.91
C TYR A 100 -10.51 -4.23 -18.19
N VAL A 101 -10.75 -3.56 -17.06
CA VAL A 101 -9.67 -2.96 -16.26
C VAL A 101 -8.74 -4.05 -15.73
N LEU A 102 -9.29 -5.16 -15.24
CA LEU A 102 -8.50 -6.28 -14.75
C LEU A 102 -7.56 -6.80 -15.84
N LYS A 103 -8.06 -7.01 -17.04
CA LYS A 103 -7.25 -7.47 -18.17
C LYS A 103 -6.13 -6.48 -18.51
N ALA A 104 -6.44 -5.18 -18.48
CA ALA A 104 -5.45 -4.14 -18.77
C ALA A 104 -4.30 -4.18 -17.76
N ILE A 105 -4.62 -4.36 -16.49
CA ILE A 105 -3.61 -4.45 -15.42
C ILE A 105 -2.78 -5.72 -15.58
N GLU A 106 -3.40 -6.86 -15.87
CA GLU A 106 -2.69 -8.14 -16.05
C GLU A 106 -1.70 -8.10 -17.20
N LYS A 107 -2.00 -7.30 -18.23
CA LYS A 107 -1.13 -7.21 -19.43
C LYS A 107 0.03 -6.24 -19.27
N SER A 108 0.02 -5.41 -18.26
CA SER A 108 1.06 -4.39 -18.07
C SER A 108 2.29 -4.91 -17.33
#